data_5a06a378e4c523093556b6612ab99676
#
_entry.id   5a06a378e4c523093556b6612ab99676
#
_cell.length_a   1.000
_cell.length_b   1.000
_cell.length_c   1.000
_cell.angle_alpha   90.00
_cell.angle_beta   90.00
_cell.angle_gamma   90.00
#
_symmetry.space_group_name_H-M   'P 1'
#
loop_
_entity.id
_entity.type
_entity.pdbx_description
1 polymer ?
#
loop_
_entity_poly.entity_id
_entity_poly.type
_entity_poly.pdbx_seq_one_letter_code
_entity_poly.pdbx_strand_id
1 'polypeptide(L)'
;MVRVIHTGNELLDFVATIIYFILVSYPILGSFAWFIGVLCYSFLFKYKHIDWAEIPTEVEPFITIMVPAHNEEVVIEDTIDYLMTKINYGNYEVLVTDDGSTDETPAILARLQKKYPKLRVIRIDKNKGKAHAFDIGMAFAKGRLILSNDADTVPEPDALSNYVNYFIRPGGRNISAVTANMDVKNRTSLLGKSQTVEFSSIVGIIKRTQAGVLGGLYAYSGANTMYRKDALIDVGGFRQDRATEDISIAWDHQLNGWISVFAPTIIFFMEVPVSLPMLYRQRKRWAKGGTEVWLTNFKKVLFHPFENIGRTFMFIDQTFSIIWSLFFCISFFVFIILMGIYLYQGNFEQIYRTLTISFLFVCFEMISGIIQLIASLVVDDQGRKLKYMLFAPLYMLLFWMVNAITIMTTFIPAIKTILGY
;
A
#
# COMPACT_ATOMS: atom_id res chain seq x y z
N MET A 1 -38.69 -4.23 -8.57
CA MET A 1 -37.52 -4.18 -7.69
C MET A 1 -37.69 -5.28 -6.65
N VAL A 2 -36.82 -6.27 -6.60
CA VAL A 2 -36.94 -7.36 -5.62
C VAL A 2 -36.60 -6.76 -4.26
N ARG A 3 -37.55 -6.65 -3.36
CA ARG A 3 -37.31 -6.19 -1.99
C ARG A 3 -36.67 -7.33 -1.20
N VAL A 4 -35.45 -7.12 -0.78
CA VAL A 4 -34.64 -8.14 -0.06
C VAL A 4 -35.04 -8.21 1.42
N ILE A 5 -35.49 -7.11 1.96
CA ILE A 5 -35.92 -6.97 3.38
C ILE A 5 -37.30 -6.34 3.43
N HIS A 6 -38.16 -6.87 4.30
CA HIS A 6 -39.50 -6.34 4.55
C HIS A 6 -39.66 -5.97 6.03
N THR A 7 -39.46 -4.68 6.32
CA THR A 7 -39.59 -4.11 7.68
C THR A 7 -40.97 -3.56 7.93
N GLY A 8 -41.84 -3.48 6.91
CA GLY A 8 -43.13 -2.79 6.95
C GLY A 8 -43.03 -1.27 6.74
N ASN A 9 -41.83 -0.73 6.58
CA ASN A 9 -41.59 0.67 6.27
C ASN A 9 -40.86 0.78 4.91
N GLU A 10 -41.49 1.43 3.92
CA GLU A 10 -40.97 1.51 2.55
C GLU A 10 -39.63 2.18 2.45
N LEU A 11 -39.37 3.24 3.26
CA LEU A 11 -38.06 3.95 3.26
C LEU A 11 -36.97 3.07 3.83
N LEU A 12 -37.22 2.35 4.93
CA LEU A 12 -36.25 1.42 5.51
C LEU A 12 -35.94 0.25 4.58
N ASP A 13 -36.98 -0.29 3.91
CA ASP A 13 -36.79 -1.36 2.92
C ASP A 13 -35.96 -0.90 1.73
N PHE A 14 -36.15 0.32 1.26
CA PHE A 14 -35.38 0.92 0.18
C PHE A 14 -33.92 1.12 0.59
N VAL A 15 -33.66 1.74 1.76
CA VAL A 15 -32.31 1.96 2.28
C VAL A 15 -31.60 0.65 2.50
N ALA A 16 -32.25 -0.34 3.12
CA ALA A 16 -31.67 -1.67 3.34
C ALA A 16 -31.32 -2.37 2.02
N THR A 17 -32.16 -2.21 1.00
CA THR A 17 -31.90 -2.76 -0.34
C THR A 17 -30.67 -2.13 -1.00
N ILE A 18 -30.48 -0.80 -0.87
CA ILE A 18 -29.29 -0.11 -1.38
C ILE A 18 -28.02 -0.61 -0.66
N ILE A 19 -28.05 -0.64 0.68
CA ILE A 19 -26.93 -1.12 1.49
C ILE A 19 -26.54 -2.54 1.06
N TYR A 20 -27.53 -3.41 0.97
CA TYR A 20 -27.32 -4.78 0.54
C TYR A 20 -26.73 -4.89 -0.88
N PHE A 21 -27.25 -4.10 -1.81
CA PHE A 21 -26.71 -4.06 -3.16
C PHE A 21 -25.25 -3.64 -3.19
N ILE A 22 -24.85 -2.62 -2.43
CA ILE A 22 -23.46 -2.16 -2.33
C ILE A 22 -22.57 -3.23 -1.69
N LEU A 23 -23.05 -3.88 -0.61
CA LEU A 23 -22.29 -4.92 0.08
C LEU A 23 -21.96 -6.11 -0.83
N VAL A 24 -22.89 -6.52 -1.66
CA VAL A 24 -22.70 -7.67 -2.57
C VAL A 24 -21.95 -7.28 -3.84
N SER A 25 -22.31 -6.14 -4.45
CA SER A 25 -21.79 -5.79 -5.78
C SER A 25 -20.35 -5.28 -5.75
N TYR A 26 -19.96 -4.50 -4.74
CA TYR A 26 -18.64 -3.88 -4.72
C TYR A 26 -17.48 -4.89 -4.72
N PRO A 27 -17.42 -5.91 -3.86
CA PRO A 27 -16.32 -6.88 -3.89
C PRO A 27 -16.24 -7.65 -5.21
N ILE A 28 -17.41 -8.01 -5.76
CA ILE A 28 -17.52 -8.78 -7.01
C ILE A 28 -17.07 -7.92 -8.19
N LEU A 29 -17.65 -6.73 -8.37
CA LEU A 29 -17.30 -5.82 -9.45
C LEU A 29 -15.85 -5.36 -9.36
N GLY A 30 -15.36 -5.08 -8.15
CA GLY A 30 -13.97 -4.75 -7.88
C GLY A 30 -13.02 -5.87 -8.28
N SER A 31 -13.33 -7.12 -7.90
CA SER A 31 -12.52 -8.28 -8.29
C SER A 31 -12.42 -8.45 -9.82
N PHE A 32 -13.54 -8.30 -10.52
CA PHE A 32 -13.55 -8.35 -11.99
C PHE A 32 -12.85 -7.15 -12.63
N ALA A 33 -13.03 -5.94 -12.11
CA ALA A 33 -12.35 -4.74 -12.61
C ALA A 33 -10.84 -4.87 -12.52
N TRP A 34 -10.31 -5.31 -11.39
CA TRP A 34 -8.88 -5.54 -11.18
C TRP A 34 -8.35 -6.71 -12.02
N PHE A 35 -9.14 -7.79 -12.19
CA PHE A 35 -8.80 -8.89 -13.09
C PHE A 35 -8.68 -8.43 -14.54
N ILE A 36 -9.67 -7.69 -15.05
CA ILE A 36 -9.61 -7.09 -16.39
C ILE A 36 -8.42 -6.13 -16.50
N GLY A 37 -8.18 -5.32 -15.48
CA GLY A 37 -7.05 -4.40 -15.43
C GLY A 37 -5.70 -5.10 -15.62
N VAL A 38 -5.46 -6.24 -14.97
CA VAL A 38 -4.20 -6.98 -15.14
C VAL A 38 -4.11 -7.66 -16.51
N LEU A 39 -5.22 -8.08 -17.09
CA LEU A 39 -5.24 -8.59 -18.49
C LEU A 39 -4.86 -7.46 -19.46
N CYS A 40 -5.45 -6.27 -19.32
CA CYS A 40 -5.08 -5.10 -20.10
C CYS A 40 -3.60 -4.75 -19.92
N TYR A 41 -3.11 -4.73 -18.68
CA TYR A 41 -1.68 -4.52 -18.38
C TYR A 41 -0.81 -5.55 -19.11
N SER A 42 -1.11 -6.83 -18.98
CA SER A 42 -0.33 -7.91 -19.58
C SER A 42 -0.32 -7.82 -21.11
N PHE A 43 -1.45 -7.43 -21.73
CA PHE A 43 -1.55 -7.21 -23.17
C PHE A 43 -0.74 -6.00 -23.62
N LEU A 44 -0.86 -4.86 -22.94
CA LEU A 44 -0.20 -3.60 -23.30
C LEU A 44 1.33 -3.66 -23.10
N PHE A 45 1.80 -4.38 -22.08
CA PHE A 45 3.21 -4.40 -21.71
C PHE A 45 3.96 -5.66 -22.17
N LYS A 46 3.25 -6.72 -22.62
CA LYS A 46 3.88 -7.94 -23.15
C LYS A 46 4.83 -7.67 -24.33
N TYR A 47 4.54 -6.63 -25.10
CA TYR A 47 5.33 -6.23 -26.29
C TYR A 47 6.25 -5.03 -26.05
N LYS A 48 6.20 -4.42 -24.88
CA LYS A 48 7.14 -3.36 -24.50
C LYS A 48 8.31 -4.00 -23.74
N HIS A 49 9.19 -4.69 -24.47
CA HIS A 49 10.52 -4.94 -23.95
C HIS A 49 11.18 -3.59 -23.68
N ILE A 50 11.40 -3.28 -22.43
CA ILE A 50 12.30 -2.20 -22.04
C ILE A 50 13.69 -2.82 -22.19
N ASP A 51 14.36 -2.54 -23.29
CA ASP A 51 15.79 -2.80 -23.39
C ASP A 51 16.46 -1.93 -22.32
N TRP A 52 16.85 -2.57 -21.23
CA TRP A 52 17.67 -1.94 -20.21
C TRP A 52 19.04 -1.75 -20.82
N ALA A 53 19.32 -0.55 -21.35
CA ALA A 53 20.66 -0.20 -21.75
C ALA A 53 21.58 -0.25 -20.50
N GLU A 54 22.75 -0.85 -20.65
CA GLU A 54 23.81 -0.69 -19.67
C GLU A 54 24.06 0.83 -19.51
N ILE A 55 23.96 1.31 -18.28
CA ILE A 55 24.21 2.72 -18.00
C ILE A 55 25.74 2.87 -17.96
N PRO A 56 26.33 3.68 -18.84
CA PRO A 56 27.77 3.96 -18.74
C PRO A 56 28.06 4.53 -17.35
N THR A 57 29.07 4.02 -16.67
CA THR A 57 29.45 4.43 -15.30
C THR A 57 29.70 5.95 -15.21
N GLU A 58 30.07 6.59 -16.30
CA GLU A 58 30.29 8.04 -16.42
C GLU A 58 28.97 8.86 -16.32
N VAL A 59 27.82 8.23 -16.52
CA VAL A 59 26.50 8.88 -16.53
C VAL A 59 25.67 8.48 -15.29
N GLU A 60 26.21 7.66 -14.40
CA GLU A 60 25.52 7.24 -13.17
C GLU A 60 25.19 8.44 -12.28
N PRO A 61 23.90 8.75 -12.06
CA PRO A 61 23.54 9.82 -11.14
C PRO A 61 23.89 9.44 -9.70
N PHE A 62 24.28 10.42 -8.89
CA PHE A 62 24.52 10.19 -7.48
C PHE A 62 23.19 9.93 -6.77
N ILE A 63 23.10 8.82 -6.01
CA ILE A 63 21.90 8.38 -5.29
C ILE A 63 22.14 8.51 -3.79
N THR A 64 21.13 9.01 -3.05
CA THR A 64 21.07 8.89 -1.60
C THR A 64 20.06 7.80 -1.23
N ILE A 65 20.55 6.72 -0.62
CA ILE A 65 19.67 5.74 0.05
C ILE A 65 19.36 6.31 1.43
N MET A 66 18.10 6.69 1.66
CA MET A 66 17.67 7.32 2.89
C MET A 66 16.94 6.30 3.77
N VAL A 67 17.47 6.10 4.98
CA VAL A 67 16.97 5.11 5.94
C VAL A 67 16.51 5.86 7.20
N PRO A 68 15.20 6.08 7.39
CA PRO A 68 14.68 6.55 8.67
C PRO A 68 14.76 5.43 9.69
N ALA A 69 15.23 5.72 10.90
CA ALA A 69 15.38 4.74 11.98
C ALA A 69 14.83 5.31 13.29
N HIS A 70 14.08 4.48 14.04
CA HIS A 70 13.66 4.76 15.40
C HIS A 70 13.50 3.47 16.19
N ASN A 71 14.43 3.20 17.12
CA ASN A 71 14.48 1.96 17.90
C ASN A 71 14.55 0.69 17.01
N GLU A 72 15.58 0.63 16.17
CA GLU A 72 15.81 -0.43 15.19
C GLU A 72 17.07 -1.25 15.53
N GLU A 73 17.46 -1.35 16.81
CA GLU A 73 18.68 -2.04 17.26
C GLU A 73 18.81 -3.48 16.76
N VAL A 74 17.67 -4.16 16.51
CA VAL A 74 17.62 -5.56 16.10
C VAL A 74 18.01 -5.76 14.64
N VAL A 75 17.70 -4.79 13.76
CA VAL A 75 17.77 -4.98 12.29
C VAL A 75 18.72 -4.00 11.59
N ILE A 76 19.01 -2.85 12.19
CA ILE A 76 19.72 -1.77 11.53
C ILE A 76 21.14 -2.15 11.08
N GLU A 77 21.86 -2.96 11.87
CA GLU A 77 23.22 -3.38 11.53
C GLU A 77 23.25 -4.22 10.26
N ASP A 78 22.41 -5.25 10.20
CA ASP A 78 22.32 -6.16 9.05
C ASP A 78 21.90 -5.41 7.79
N THR A 79 20.95 -4.50 7.91
CA THR A 79 20.47 -3.68 6.79
C THR A 79 21.57 -2.77 6.26
N ILE A 80 22.29 -2.05 7.12
CA ILE A 80 23.37 -1.16 6.68
C ILE A 80 24.55 -1.96 6.10
N ASP A 81 24.94 -3.07 6.73
CA ASP A 81 25.99 -3.94 6.20
C ASP A 81 25.60 -4.47 4.81
N TYR A 82 24.34 -4.85 4.60
CA TYR A 82 23.85 -5.26 3.30
C TYR A 82 23.93 -4.13 2.26
N LEU A 83 23.38 -2.95 2.58
CA LEU A 83 23.40 -1.79 1.69
C LEU A 83 24.82 -1.34 1.32
N MET A 84 25.80 -1.54 2.20
CA MET A 84 27.20 -1.19 1.98
C MET A 84 28.01 -2.22 1.20
N THR A 85 27.60 -3.51 1.25
CA THR A 85 28.42 -4.60 0.73
C THR A 85 27.82 -5.37 -0.44
N LYS A 86 26.50 -5.25 -0.68
CA LYS A 86 25.77 -6.07 -1.66
C LYS A 86 25.24 -5.29 -2.86
N ILE A 87 25.18 -3.97 -2.78
CA ILE A 87 24.64 -3.13 -3.85
C ILE A 87 25.65 -2.99 -5.00
N ASN A 88 25.23 -3.35 -6.21
CA ASN A 88 26.00 -3.24 -7.45
C ASN A 88 25.78 -1.85 -8.09
N TYR A 89 26.21 -0.79 -7.41
CA TYR A 89 26.16 0.58 -7.92
C TYR A 89 27.30 1.38 -7.28
N GLY A 90 28.02 2.17 -8.10
CA GLY A 90 29.22 2.87 -7.61
C GLY A 90 28.93 4.17 -6.89
N ASN A 91 27.99 4.95 -7.43
CA ASN A 91 27.82 6.37 -7.13
C ASN A 91 26.66 6.65 -6.16
N TYR A 92 26.78 6.22 -4.89
CA TYR A 92 25.76 6.41 -3.88
C TYR A 92 26.31 6.65 -2.47
N GLU A 93 25.47 7.18 -1.61
CA GLU A 93 25.64 7.23 -0.15
C GLU A 93 24.44 6.57 0.55
N VAL A 94 24.64 6.11 1.77
CA VAL A 94 23.54 5.76 2.71
C VAL A 94 23.45 6.86 3.76
N LEU A 95 22.26 7.44 3.90
CA LEU A 95 21.95 8.47 4.85
C LEU A 95 20.90 7.96 5.84
N VAL A 96 21.33 7.65 7.05
CA VAL A 96 20.42 7.26 8.14
C VAL A 96 19.96 8.50 8.87
N THR A 97 18.67 8.63 9.07
CA THR A 97 18.07 9.66 9.92
C THR A 97 17.51 8.98 11.17
N ASP A 98 18.26 9.06 12.28
CA ASP A 98 17.85 8.53 13.58
C ASP A 98 16.88 9.50 14.25
N ASP A 99 15.59 9.16 14.26
CA ASP A 99 14.49 9.97 14.81
C ASP A 99 14.34 9.78 16.33
N GLY A 100 15.39 10.12 17.07
CA GLY A 100 15.38 10.13 18.53
C GLY A 100 15.30 8.73 19.15
N SER A 101 16.07 7.76 18.64
CA SER A 101 16.14 6.42 19.23
C SER A 101 16.66 6.45 20.68
N THR A 102 16.08 5.58 21.51
CA THR A 102 16.38 5.43 22.94
C THR A 102 17.00 4.07 23.30
N ASP A 103 17.12 3.18 22.32
CA ASP A 103 17.77 1.88 22.41
C ASP A 103 19.24 1.95 21.94
N GLU A 104 19.85 0.81 21.60
CA GLU A 104 21.24 0.73 21.11
C GLU A 104 21.44 1.21 19.66
N THR A 105 20.37 1.61 18.94
CA THR A 105 20.46 2.08 17.53
C THR A 105 21.53 3.14 17.33
N PRO A 106 21.64 4.22 18.16
CA PRO A 106 22.65 5.25 17.96
C PRO A 106 24.08 4.75 18.14
N ALA A 107 24.31 3.84 19.09
CA ALA A 107 25.63 3.27 19.33
C ALA A 107 26.07 2.36 18.16
N ILE A 108 25.15 1.56 17.63
CA ILE A 108 25.36 0.73 16.44
C ILE A 108 25.71 1.61 15.25
N LEU A 109 24.94 2.65 14.97
CA LEU A 109 25.17 3.58 13.86
C LEU A 109 26.52 4.29 13.95
N ALA A 110 26.90 4.73 15.16
CA ALA A 110 28.21 5.37 15.38
C ALA A 110 29.40 4.41 15.12
N ARG A 111 29.23 3.12 15.41
CA ARG A 111 30.22 2.07 15.07
C ARG A 111 30.30 1.85 13.56
N LEU A 112 29.15 1.75 12.89
CA LEU A 112 29.05 1.52 11.45
C LEU A 112 29.59 2.70 10.63
N GLN A 113 29.43 3.96 11.09
CA GLN A 113 30.03 5.13 10.43
C GLN A 113 31.56 5.08 10.39
N LYS A 114 32.21 4.50 11.42
CA LYS A 114 33.67 4.30 11.41
C LYS A 114 34.10 3.23 10.42
N LYS A 115 33.24 2.25 10.16
CA LYS A 115 33.48 1.13 9.23
C LYS A 115 33.25 1.52 7.78
N TYR A 116 32.23 2.34 7.51
CA TYR A 116 31.74 2.63 6.16
C TYR A 116 31.80 4.12 5.79
N PRO A 117 32.75 4.57 4.93
CA PRO A 117 32.89 5.97 4.55
C PRO A 117 31.69 6.56 3.79
N LYS A 118 30.87 5.71 3.13
CA LYS A 118 29.65 6.13 2.42
C LYS A 118 28.43 6.25 3.36
N LEU A 119 28.54 5.87 4.63
CA LEU A 119 27.49 5.99 5.61
C LEU A 119 27.52 7.35 6.29
N ARG A 120 26.39 8.06 6.25
CA ARG A 120 26.18 9.29 7.00
C ARG A 120 24.99 9.10 7.93
N VAL A 121 25.08 9.65 9.14
CA VAL A 121 24.01 9.57 10.14
C VAL A 121 23.68 10.99 10.60
N ILE A 122 22.37 11.29 10.61
CA ILE A 122 21.80 12.49 11.20
C ILE A 122 20.99 12.04 12.41
N ARG A 123 21.24 12.63 13.56
CA ARG A 123 20.45 12.38 14.77
C ARG A 123 19.50 13.53 15.03
N ILE A 124 18.23 13.20 15.27
CA ILE A 124 17.17 14.11 15.69
C ILE A 124 16.94 13.88 17.18
N ASP A 125 16.88 14.95 17.98
CA ASP A 125 16.78 14.84 19.45
C ASP A 125 15.47 14.23 19.94
N LYS A 126 14.37 14.48 19.22
CA LYS A 126 13.02 14.01 19.60
C LYS A 126 12.32 13.38 18.41
N ASN A 127 11.76 12.20 18.64
CA ASN A 127 10.92 11.53 17.66
C ASN A 127 9.74 12.43 17.25
N LYS A 128 9.63 12.65 15.93
CA LYS A 128 8.51 13.36 15.29
C LYS A 128 7.87 12.57 14.16
N GLY A 129 8.33 11.34 13.97
CA GLY A 129 7.80 10.41 13.01
C GLY A 129 8.54 10.39 11.67
N LYS A 130 8.27 9.35 10.90
CA LYS A 130 8.97 8.99 9.67
C LYS A 130 8.98 10.12 8.63
N ALA A 131 7.87 10.81 8.41
CA ALA A 131 7.77 11.93 7.48
C ALA A 131 8.76 13.06 7.82
N HIS A 132 8.87 13.41 9.10
CA HIS A 132 9.83 14.42 9.57
C HIS A 132 11.28 13.95 9.37
N ALA A 133 11.57 12.68 9.70
CA ALA A 133 12.90 12.11 9.47
C ALA A 133 13.28 12.14 7.96
N PHE A 134 12.32 11.90 7.06
CA PHE A 134 12.53 12.02 5.63
C PHE A 134 12.81 13.47 5.19
N ASP A 135 12.07 14.46 5.65
CA ASP A 135 12.28 15.86 5.28
C ASP A 135 13.64 16.36 5.76
N ILE A 136 14.05 16.01 6.98
CA ILE A 136 15.39 16.30 7.48
C ILE A 136 16.44 15.61 6.61
N GLY A 137 16.29 14.29 6.36
CA GLY A 137 17.21 13.54 5.50
C GLY A 137 17.31 14.14 4.09
N MET A 138 16.19 14.53 3.49
CA MET A 138 16.13 15.15 2.17
C MET A 138 16.95 16.45 2.09
N ALA A 139 16.93 17.27 3.14
CA ALA A 139 17.72 18.50 3.20
C ALA A 139 19.23 18.23 3.15
N PHE A 140 19.69 17.12 3.70
CA PHE A 140 21.09 16.72 3.73
C PHE A 140 21.48 15.72 2.63
N ALA A 141 20.54 15.15 1.90
CA ALA A 141 20.77 14.22 0.81
C ALA A 141 21.56 14.90 -0.34
N LYS A 142 22.65 14.26 -0.78
CA LYS A 142 23.48 14.75 -1.90
C LYS A 142 22.94 14.30 -3.25
N GLY A 143 22.19 13.19 -3.27
CA GLY A 143 21.65 12.59 -4.49
C GLY A 143 20.56 13.44 -5.15
N ARG A 144 20.55 13.46 -6.49
CA ARG A 144 19.41 13.93 -7.27
C ARG A 144 18.26 12.94 -7.25
N LEU A 145 18.57 11.67 -7.00
CA LEU A 145 17.63 10.60 -6.76
C LEU A 145 17.76 10.17 -5.30
N ILE A 146 16.61 10.00 -4.64
CA ILE A 146 16.54 9.61 -3.23
C ILE A 146 15.74 8.32 -3.15
N LEU A 147 16.38 7.23 -2.71
CA LEU A 147 15.70 5.97 -2.42
C LEU A 147 15.24 5.96 -0.97
N SER A 148 13.95 5.83 -0.75
CA SER A 148 13.39 5.50 0.56
C SER A 148 13.60 4.01 0.84
N ASN A 149 14.25 3.68 1.96
CA ASN A 149 14.51 2.31 2.39
C ASN A 149 14.22 2.17 3.89
N ASP A 150 13.31 1.30 4.27
CA ASP A 150 13.04 1.05 5.70
C ASP A 150 14.22 0.29 6.35
N ALA A 151 14.36 0.42 7.66
CA ALA A 151 15.47 -0.18 8.42
C ALA A 151 15.47 -1.72 8.41
N ASP A 152 14.36 -2.36 8.04
CA ASP A 152 14.14 -3.82 7.98
C ASP A 152 14.03 -4.36 6.54
N THR A 153 14.28 -3.52 5.55
CA THR A 153 14.05 -3.85 4.14
C THR A 153 15.36 -3.81 3.35
N VAL A 154 15.56 -4.79 2.46
CA VAL A 154 16.75 -4.88 1.61
C VAL A 154 16.37 -5.06 0.14
N PRO A 155 16.99 -4.30 -0.79
CA PRO A 155 16.80 -4.43 -2.23
C PRO A 155 17.61 -5.59 -2.82
N GLU A 156 17.26 -6.01 -4.04
CA GLU A 156 18.18 -6.81 -4.88
C GLU A 156 19.44 -6.01 -5.21
N PRO A 157 20.60 -6.68 -5.44
CA PRO A 157 21.89 -6.00 -5.67
C PRO A 157 21.86 -4.97 -6.81
N ASP A 158 21.14 -5.25 -7.90
CA ASP A 158 21.07 -4.39 -9.09
C ASP A 158 19.92 -3.36 -9.06
N ALA A 159 19.23 -3.25 -7.92
CA ALA A 159 18.05 -2.40 -7.79
C ALA A 159 18.31 -0.94 -8.18
N LEU A 160 19.43 -0.36 -7.76
CA LEU A 160 19.74 1.06 -8.04
C LEU A 160 19.90 1.32 -9.54
N SER A 161 20.67 0.49 -10.24
CA SER A 161 20.83 0.57 -11.69
C SER A 161 19.50 0.45 -12.42
N ASN A 162 18.66 -0.50 -11.98
CA ASN A 162 17.33 -0.71 -12.53
C ASN A 162 16.42 0.50 -12.32
N TYR A 163 16.46 1.15 -11.15
CA TYR A 163 15.73 2.40 -10.93
C TYR A 163 16.18 3.53 -11.83
N VAL A 164 17.49 3.73 -11.96
CA VAL A 164 18.06 4.82 -12.75
C VAL A 164 17.59 4.76 -14.19
N ASN A 165 17.43 3.57 -14.77
CA ASN A 165 16.91 3.37 -16.12
C ASN A 165 15.53 4.04 -16.34
N TYR A 166 14.67 4.10 -15.33
CA TYR A 166 13.37 4.80 -15.45
C TYR A 166 13.53 6.31 -15.57
N PHE A 167 14.51 6.90 -14.89
CA PHE A 167 14.68 8.35 -14.83
C PHE A 167 15.49 8.94 -15.99
N ILE A 168 16.37 8.16 -16.61
CA ILE A 168 17.26 8.63 -17.71
C ILE A 168 16.66 8.41 -19.10
N ARG A 169 15.69 7.49 -19.25
CA ARG A 169 15.04 7.20 -20.55
C ARG A 169 14.26 8.40 -21.09
N PRO A 170 13.93 8.44 -22.40
CA PRO A 170 13.05 9.46 -22.95
C PRO A 170 11.72 9.52 -22.19
N GLY A 171 11.31 10.72 -21.78
CA GLY A 171 10.15 10.95 -20.91
C GLY A 171 10.41 10.78 -19.42
N GLY A 172 11.55 10.27 -18.99
CA GLY A 172 11.92 10.09 -17.59
C GLY A 172 12.03 11.38 -16.77
N ARG A 173 12.19 12.53 -17.44
CA ARG A 173 12.28 13.85 -16.74
C ARG A 173 11.04 14.20 -15.94
N ASN A 174 9.86 13.75 -16.36
CA ASN A 174 8.59 14.03 -15.71
C ASN A 174 8.23 12.96 -14.64
N ILE A 175 9.08 11.96 -14.46
CA ILE A 175 8.88 10.95 -13.41
C ILE A 175 9.31 11.53 -12.06
N SER A 176 8.33 11.65 -11.13
CA SER A 176 8.59 12.03 -9.74
C SER A 176 9.14 10.89 -8.92
N ALA A 177 8.53 9.70 -9.10
CA ALA A 177 8.82 8.55 -8.28
C ALA A 177 8.64 7.23 -9.03
N VAL A 178 9.48 6.28 -8.69
CA VAL A 178 9.40 4.88 -9.13
C VAL A 178 9.30 4.02 -7.88
N THR A 179 8.17 3.34 -7.68
CA THR A 179 7.99 2.39 -6.57
C THR A 179 8.23 0.97 -7.06
N ALA A 180 8.96 0.18 -6.28
CA ALA A 180 9.32 -1.19 -6.63
C ALA A 180 8.32 -2.24 -6.13
N ASN A 181 8.56 -3.48 -6.52
CA ASN A 181 7.87 -4.65 -6.03
C ASN A 181 8.37 -5.01 -4.61
N MET A 182 7.47 -5.50 -3.78
CA MET A 182 7.78 -5.99 -2.44
C MET A 182 7.53 -7.47 -2.34
N ASP A 183 8.50 -8.19 -1.78
CA ASP A 183 8.37 -9.61 -1.48
C ASP A 183 8.51 -9.88 0.02
N VAL A 184 7.68 -10.80 0.54
CA VAL A 184 7.68 -11.14 1.96
C VAL A 184 8.87 -12.05 2.28
N LYS A 185 9.70 -11.69 3.26
CA LYS A 185 10.87 -12.46 3.70
C LYS A 185 10.49 -13.57 4.71
N ASN A 186 9.69 -13.23 5.72
CA ASN A 186 9.37 -14.09 6.85
C ASN A 186 8.09 -14.95 6.63
N ARG A 187 8.14 -15.90 5.69
CA ARG A 187 7.00 -16.77 5.29
C ARG A 187 6.84 -18.03 6.15
N THR A 188 7.27 -18.01 7.40
CA THR A 188 7.27 -19.20 8.28
C THR A 188 5.91 -19.46 8.94
N SER A 189 5.18 -18.39 9.30
CA SER A 189 3.88 -18.49 9.96
C SER A 189 2.72 -18.54 8.97
N LEU A 190 1.53 -18.99 9.43
CA LEU A 190 0.28 -18.92 8.66
C LEU A 190 -0.03 -17.49 8.24
N LEU A 191 0.17 -16.53 9.14
CA LEU A 191 -0.04 -15.13 8.90
C LEU A 191 0.91 -14.58 7.84
N GLY A 192 2.21 -14.94 7.88
CA GLY A 192 3.20 -14.54 6.88
C GLY A 192 2.89 -15.11 5.49
N LYS A 193 2.45 -16.38 5.42
CA LYS A 193 2.02 -17.02 4.16
C LYS A 193 0.75 -16.34 3.58
N SER A 194 -0.20 -15.99 4.43
CA SER A 194 -1.41 -15.25 4.04
C SER A 194 -1.07 -13.84 3.53
N GLN A 195 -0.15 -13.13 4.18
CA GLN A 195 0.34 -11.83 3.73
C GLN A 195 1.13 -11.93 2.41
N THR A 196 1.76 -13.06 2.11
CA THR A 196 2.36 -13.29 0.78
C THR A 196 1.30 -13.23 -0.32
N VAL A 197 0.10 -13.80 -0.09
CA VAL A 197 -1.03 -13.70 -1.04
C VAL A 197 -1.51 -12.25 -1.17
N GLU A 198 -1.64 -11.53 -0.06
CA GLU A 198 -2.02 -10.13 -0.04
C GLU A 198 -1.05 -9.24 -0.83
N PHE A 199 0.26 -9.33 -0.54
CA PHE A 199 1.25 -8.53 -1.23
C PHE A 199 1.32 -8.87 -2.72
N SER A 200 1.15 -10.15 -3.10
CA SER A 200 1.02 -10.52 -4.52
C SER A 200 -0.23 -9.92 -5.16
N SER A 201 -1.34 -9.76 -4.44
CA SER A 201 -2.51 -9.02 -4.96
C SER A 201 -2.19 -7.55 -5.19
N ILE A 202 -1.55 -6.90 -4.22
CA ILE A 202 -1.19 -5.47 -4.31
C ILE A 202 -0.22 -5.23 -5.47
N VAL A 203 0.89 -5.95 -5.53
CA VAL A 203 1.96 -5.71 -6.52
C VAL A 203 1.67 -6.43 -7.85
N GLY A 204 1.03 -7.59 -7.80
CA GLY A 204 0.73 -8.40 -8.99
C GLY A 204 -0.39 -7.81 -9.84
N ILE A 205 -1.43 -7.27 -9.25
CA ILE A 205 -2.59 -6.73 -9.96
C ILE A 205 -2.75 -5.23 -9.76
N ILE A 206 -2.92 -4.80 -8.50
CA ILE A 206 -3.39 -3.43 -8.22
C ILE A 206 -2.38 -2.40 -8.73
N LYS A 207 -1.13 -2.43 -8.27
CA LYS A 207 -0.11 -1.45 -8.69
C LYS A 207 0.20 -1.54 -10.19
N ARG A 208 0.22 -2.74 -10.78
CA ARG A 208 0.39 -2.89 -12.23
C ARG A 208 -0.74 -2.24 -13.03
N THR A 209 -1.98 -2.47 -12.63
CA THR A 209 -3.16 -1.84 -13.27
C THR A 209 -3.15 -0.34 -13.07
N GLN A 210 -2.91 0.14 -11.85
CA GLN A 210 -2.86 1.56 -11.53
C GLN A 210 -1.81 2.29 -12.37
N ALA A 211 -0.56 1.85 -12.32
CA ALA A 211 0.52 2.51 -13.04
C ALA A 211 0.45 2.32 -14.57
N GLY A 212 0.09 1.12 -15.03
CA GLY A 212 0.14 0.78 -16.45
C GLY A 212 -1.11 1.12 -17.24
N VAL A 213 -2.29 1.01 -16.63
CA VAL A 213 -3.58 1.23 -17.31
C VAL A 213 -4.20 2.57 -16.91
N LEU A 214 -4.16 2.91 -15.62
CA LEU A 214 -4.75 4.15 -15.10
C LEU A 214 -3.78 5.33 -15.10
N GLY A 215 -2.48 5.10 -15.31
CA GLY A 215 -1.47 6.16 -15.43
C GLY A 215 -1.11 6.85 -14.12
N GLY A 216 -1.33 6.20 -12.96
CA GLY A 216 -1.00 6.74 -11.65
C GLY A 216 -0.87 5.65 -10.60
N LEU A 217 -0.67 6.03 -9.35
CA LEU A 217 -0.60 5.11 -8.21
C LEU A 217 -1.37 5.69 -7.03
N TYR A 218 -2.23 4.88 -6.42
CA TYR A 218 -2.94 5.28 -5.20
C TYR A 218 -1.96 5.53 -4.03
N ALA A 219 -0.96 4.67 -3.90
CA ALA A 219 0.07 4.76 -2.87
C ALA A 219 1.43 4.32 -3.42
N TYR A 220 2.47 5.02 -3.04
CA TYR A 220 3.82 4.48 -3.16
C TYR A 220 4.05 3.39 -2.12
N SER A 221 5.27 2.96 -1.97
CA SER A 221 5.71 2.15 -0.84
C SER A 221 6.79 2.92 -0.10
N GLY A 222 6.55 3.20 1.16
CA GLY A 222 7.50 3.93 2.00
C GLY A 222 8.85 3.24 2.17
N ALA A 223 8.93 1.94 1.84
CA ALA A 223 10.12 1.12 2.03
C ALA A 223 10.98 0.93 0.77
N ASN A 224 10.48 1.31 -0.42
CA ASN A 224 11.14 0.96 -1.68
C ASN A 224 10.81 1.91 -2.85
N THR A 225 10.68 3.17 -2.58
CA THR A 225 10.39 4.15 -3.63
C THR A 225 11.59 5.05 -3.88
N MET A 226 12.03 5.12 -5.12
CA MET A 226 13.03 6.09 -5.55
C MET A 226 12.34 7.34 -6.06
N TYR A 227 12.69 8.47 -5.47
CA TYR A 227 12.15 9.80 -5.76
C TYR A 227 13.14 10.67 -6.53
N ARG A 228 12.63 11.51 -7.41
CA ARG A 228 13.37 12.67 -7.91
C ARG A 228 13.34 13.77 -6.85
N LYS A 229 14.52 14.23 -6.41
CA LYS A 229 14.63 15.26 -5.36
C LYS A 229 13.88 16.54 -5.73
N ASP A 230 13.98 16.98 -7.00
CA ASP A 230 13.27 18.18 -7.47
C ASP A 230 11.76 18.04 -7.35
N ALA A 231 11.19 16.85 -7.60
CA ALA A 231 9.77 16.60 -7.45
C ALA A 231 9.32 16.63 -5.98
N LEU A 232 10.14 16.12 -5.06
CA LEU A 232 9.87 16.24 -3.62
C LEU A 232 9.86 17.70 -3.17
N ILE A 233 10.82 18.50 -3.65
CA ILE A 233 10.91 19.94 -3.33
C ILE A 233 9.70 20.70 -3.90
N ASP A 234 9.30 20.40 -5.14
CA ASP A 234 8.19 21.05 -5.84
C ASP A 234 6.85 20.93 -5.10
N VAL A 235 6.62 19.80 -4.43
CA VAL A 235 5.40 19.56 -3.65
C VAL A 235 5.54 19.89 -2.15
N GLY A 236 6.69 20.39 -1.72
CA GLY A 236 6.95 20.83 -0.34
C GLY A 236 7.35 19.73 0.64
N GLY A 237 7.85 18.58 0.13
CA GLY A 237 8.30 17.44 0.96
C GLY A 237 7.17 16.53 1.43
N PHE A 238 7.43 15.77 2.49
CA PHE A 238 6.50 14.80 3.04
C PHE A 238 5.55 15.44 4.06
N ARG A 239 4.27 15.12 3.98
CA ARG A 239 3.28 15.64 4.93
C ARG A 239 3.45 15.02 6.31
N GLN A 240 3.86 15.83 7.28
CA GLN A 240 4.09 15.40 8.66
C GLN A 240 2.78 15.31 9.48
N ASP A 241 1.70 15.89 8.97
CA ASP A 241 0.37 15.93 9.58
C ASP A 241 -0.53 14.75 9.12
N ARG A 242 0.05 13.73 8.48
CA ARG A 242 -0.67 12.56 7.96
C ARG A 242 -0.13 11.26 8.58
N ALA A 243 -1.02 10.28 8.71
CA ALA A 243 -0.65 8.97 9.27
C ALA A 243 0.23 8.15 8.31
N THR A 244 0.20 8.45 7.01
CA THR A 244 0.99 7.78 5.97
C THR A 244 1.56 8.81 5.01
N GLU A 245 2.89 8.91 4.99
CA GLU A 245 3.65 9.82 4.15
C GLU A 245 3.64 9.39 2.67
N ASP A 246 3.68 8.10 2.42
CA ASP A 246 3.78 7.48 1.09
C ASP A 246 2.49 7.59 0.27
N ILE A 247 1.31 7.50 0.90
CA ILE A 247 0.04 7.74 0.23
C ILE A 247 -0.09 9.24 -0.10
N SER A 248 0.22 10.10 0.87
CA SER A 248 0.07 11.55 0.71
C SER A 248 0.96 12.10 -0.40
N ILE A 249 2.24 11.73 -0.42
CA ILE A 249 3.19 12.20 -1.43
C ILE A 249 2.85 11.68 -2.84
N ALA A 250 2.27 10.46 -2.95
CA ALA A 250 1.81 9.92 -4.23
C ALA A 250 0.71 10.80 -4.84
N TRP A 251 -0.23 11.28 -4.02
CA TRP A 251 -1.30 12.17 -4.45
C TRP A 251 -0.79 13.59 -4.72
N ASP A 252 0.10 14.12 -3.88
CA ASP A 252 0.68 15.45 -4.07
C ASP A 252 1.46 15.52 -5.39
N HIS A 253 2.28 14.53 -5.73
CA HIS A 253 2.95 14.45 -7.02
C HIS A 253 1.98 14.44 -8.20
N GLN A 254 0.99 13.56 -8.19
CA GLN A 254 0.03 13.41 -9.30
C GLN A 254 -0.88 14.63 -9.47
N LEU A 255 -1.25 15.30 -8.38
CA LEU A 255 -2.04 16.54 -8.41
C LEU A 255 -1.24 17.73 -8.96
N ASN A 256 0.10 17.68 -8.89
CA ASN A 256 1.01 18.67 -9.47
C ASN A 256 1.54 18.26 -10.86
N GLY A 257 0.94 17.24 -11.50
CA GLY A 257 1.26 16.85 -12.88
C GLY A 257 2.46 15.94 -13.05
N TRP A 258 3.06 15.45 -11.96
CA TRP A 258 4.16 14.49 -12.01
C TRP A 258 3.67 13.08 -12.35
N ILE A 259 4.54 12.29 -12.97
CA ILE A 259 4.27 10.90 -13.34
C ILE A 259 4.80 9.96 -12.26
N SER A 260 3.95 9.04 -11.81
CA SER A 260 4.28 7.96 -10.88
C SER A 260 4.41 6.64 -11.63
N VAL A 261 5.46 5.86 -11.35
CA VAL A 261 5.73 4.59 -12.04
C VAL A 261 5.84 3.44 -11.05
N PHE A 262 5.35 2.27 -11.43
CA PHE A 262 5.59 1.01 -10.73
C PHE A 262 6.60 0.17 -11.51
N ALA A 263 7.65 -0.28 -10.82
CA ALA A 263 8.73 -1.12 -11.36
C ALA A 263 8.57 -2.57 -10.85
N PRO A 264 7.83 -3.44 -11.54
CA PRO A 264 7.54 -4.79 -11.06
C PRO A 264 8.73 -5.73 -11.04
N THR A 265 9.80 -5.39 -11.75
CA THR A 265 11.03 -6.19 -11.86
C THR A 265 12.09 -5.85 -10.83
N ILE A 266 11.94 -4.75 -10.10
CA ILE A 266 12.81 -4.39 -8.98
C ILE A 266 12.19 -4.95 -7.72
N ILE A 267 12.90 -5.83 -7.00
CA ILE A 267 12.35 -6.53 -5.85
C ILE A 267 13.04 -6.08 -4.57
N PHE A 268 12.23 -5.81 -3.55
CA PHE A 268 12.66 -5.55 -2.19
C PHE A 268 12.10 -6.62 -1.27
N PHE A 269 12.93 -7.14 -0.39
CA PHE A 269 12.55 -8.12 0.62
C PHE A 269 12.25 -7.42 1.94
N MET A 270 11.03 -7.63 2.45
CA MET A 270 10.55 -6.99 3.67
C MET A 270 10.01 -8.00 4.67
N GLU A 271 10.04 -7.65 5.94
CA GLU A 271 9.37 -8.41 6.97
C GLU A 271 7.92 -7.95 7.15
N VAL A 272 7.04 -8.90 7.44
CA VAL A 272 5.61 -8.63 7.68
C VAL A 272 5.23 -8.97 9.11
N PRO A 273 4.17 -8.36 9.66
CA PRO A 273 3.67 -8.67 11.00
C PRO A 273 3.49 -10.16 11.24
N VAL A 274 4.02 -10.66 12.36
CA VAL A 274 3.93 -12.07 12.75
C VAL A 274 2.79 -12.38 13.70
N SER A 275 2.10 -11.34 14.21
CA SER A 275 0.96 -11.47 15.13
C SER A 275 -0.21 -10.58 14.72
N LEU A 276 -1.43 -11.00 15.07
CA LEU A 276 -2.66 -10.24 14.78
C LEU A 276 -2.67 -8.82 15.37
N PRO A 277 -2.21 -8.58 16.62
CA PRO A 277 -2.13 -7.22 17.14
C PRO A 277 -1.19 -6.31 16.36
N MET A 278 -0.04 -6.82 15.89
CA MET A 278 0.89 -6.07 15.03
C MET A 278 0.25 -5.74 13.68
N LEU A 279 -0.38 -6.75 13.05
CA LEU A 279 -1.12 -6.57 11.81
C LEU A 279 -2.21 -5.51 11.95
N TYR A 280 -3.04 -5.60 12.99
CA TYR A 280 -4.12 -4.65 13.23
C TYR A 280 -3.60 -3.21 13.40
N ARG A 281 -2.52 -3.00 14.16
CA ARG A 281 -1.90 -1.67 14.34
C ARG A 281 -1.40 -1.10 13.01
N GLN A 282 -0.75 -1.93 12.18
CA GLN A 282 -0.26 -1.53 10.86
C GLN A 282 -1.43 -1.14 9.94
N ARG A 283 -2.48 -1.98 9.85
CA ARG A 283 -3.67 -1.72 9.02
C ARG A 283 -4.46 -0.51 9.49
N LYS A 284 -4.53 -0.30 10.80
CA LYS A 284 -5.17 0.88 11.39
C LYS A 284 -4.47 2.17 10.95
N ARG A 285 -3.14 2.19 10.91
CA ARG A 285 -2.36 3.32 10.41
C ARG A 285 -2.62 3.56 8.92
N TRP A 286 -2.64 2.50 8.11
CA TRP A 286 -2.90 2.59 6.68
C TRP A 286 -4.32 3.08 6.37
N ALA A 287 -5.31 2.53 7.05
CA ALA A 287 -6.72 2.93 6.90
C ALA A 287 -6.93 4.41 7.27
N LYS A 288 -6.30 4.87 8.36
CA LYS A 288 -6.34 6.28 8.76
C LYS A 288 -5.74 7.16 7.67
N GLY A 289 -4.51 6.88 7.22
CA GLY A 289 -3.82 7.66 6.20
C GLY A 289 -4.56 7.69 4.85
N GLY A 290 -5.08 6.55 4.40
CA GLY A 290 -5.91 6.49 3.18
C GLY A 290 -7.18 7.33 3.29
N THR A 291 -7.85 7.32 4.46
CA THR A 291 -9.04 8.15 4.72
C THR A 291 -8.69 9.64 4.78
N GLU A 292 -7.57 10.01 5.40
CA GLU A 292 -7.08 11.39 5.44
C GLU A 292 -6.82 11.94 4.03
N VAL A 293 -6.14 11.17 3.19
CA VAL A 293 -5.87 11.54 1.78
C VAL A 293 -7.18 11.66 0.98
N TRP A 294 -8.13 10.73 1.17
CA TRP A 294 -9.44 10.80 0.56
C TRP A 294 -10.19 12.08 0.95
N LEU A 295 -10.28 12.41 2.24
CA LEU A 295 -10.91 13.63 2.75
C LEU A 295 -10.27 14.90 2.18
N THR A 296 -8.93 14.94 2.14
CA THR A 296 -8.17 16.13 1.67
C THR A 296 -8.40 16.39 0.19
N ASN A 297 -8.46 15.33 -0.64
CA ASN A 297 -8.49 15.46 -2.09
C ASN A 297 -9.89 15.36 -2.69
N PHE A 298 -10.93 15.13 -1.87
CA PHE A 298 -12.32 14.93 -2.30
C PHE A 298 -12.79 16.03 -3.26
N LYS A 299 -12.65 17.29 -2.86
CA LYS A 299 -13.08 18.42 -3.71
C LYS A 299 -12.26 18.51 -5.00
N LYS A 300 -10.93 18.40 -4.92
CA LYS A 300 -10.05 18.53 -6.08
C LYS A 300 -10.35 17.49 -7.16
N VAL A 301 -10.61 16.24 -6.77
CA VAL A 301 -10.83 15.15 -7.73
C VAL A 301 -12.25 15.14 -8.27
N LEU A 302 -13.27 15.32 -7.42
CA LEU A 302 -14.67 15.23 -7.87
C LEU A 302 -15.16 16.45 -8.66
N PHE A 303 -14.61 17.64 -8.42
CA PHE A 303 -14.95 18.80 -9.23
C PHE A 303 -14.21 18.88 -10.57
N HIS A 304 -13.13 18.09 -10.74
CA HIS A 304 -12.34 18.01 -11.97
C HIS A 304 -12.12 16.56 -12.44
N PRO A 305 -13.19 15.75 -12.60
CA PRO A 305 -13.08 14.30 -12.82
C PRO A 305 -12.41 13.92 -14.15
N PHE A 306 -12.45 14.83 -15.13
CA PHE A 306 -11.90 14.58 -16.47
C PHE A 306 -10.46 15.04 -16.66
N GLU A 307 -9.86 15.74 -15.70
CA GLU A 307 -8.43 16.12 -15.79
C GLU A 307 -7.52 14.88 -15.84
N ASN A 308 -7.86 13.85 -15.07
CA ASN A 308 -7.17 12.57 -15.10
C ASN A 308 -8.15 11.46 -14.74
N ILE A 309 -8.65 10.76 -15.74
CA ILE A 309 -9.67 9.72 -15.60
C ILE A 309 -9.19 8.58 -14.71
N GLY A 310 -7.91 8.16 -14.84
CA GLY A 310 -7.35 7.09 -14.01
C GLY A 310 -7.27 7.46 -12.53
N ARG A 311 -6.84 8.68 -12.21
CA ARG A 311 -6.84 9.23 -10.87
C ARG A 311 -8.26 9.27 -10.28
N THR A 312 -9.22 9.73 -11.06
CA THR A 312 -10.63 9.76 -10.66
C THR A 312 -11.16 8.35 -10.40
N PHE A 313 -10.82 7.39 -11.24
CA PHE A 313 -11.21 5.98 -11.04
C PHE A 313 -10.65 5.42 -9.72
N MET A 314 -9.36 5.63 -9.43
CA MET A 314 -8.75 5.23 -8.15
C MET A 314 -9.43 5.89 -6.95
N PHE A 315 -9.82 7.15 -7.08
CA PHE A 315 -10.53 7.89 -6.03
C PHE A 315 -11.95 7.34 -5.79
N ILE A 316 -12.67 7.01 -6.85
CA ILE A 316 -13.99 6.41 -6.79
C ILE A 316 -13.92 5.01 -6.14
N ASP A 317 -12.95 4.18 -6.54
CA ASP A 317 -12.73 2.86 -5.92
C ASP A 317 -12.48 2.99 -4.41
N GLN A 318 -11.62 3.92 -3.99
CA GLN A 318 -11.39 4.21 -2.57
C GLN A 318 -12.68 4.68 -1.85
N THR A 319 -13.49 5.50 -2.53
CA THR A 319 -14.77 5.96 -1.99
C THR A 319 -15.72 4.79 -1.70
N PHE A 320 -15.86 3.88 -2.67
CA PHE A 320 -16.66 2.69 -2.49
C PHE A 320 -16.10 1.73 -1.44
N SER A 321 -14.77 1.62 -1.34
CA SER A 321 -14.10 0.84 -0.29
C SER A 321 -14.45 1.35 1.12
N ILE A 322 -14.42 2.68 1.31
CA ILE A 322 -14.80 3.30 2.59
C ILE A 322 -16.29 3.07 2.89
N ILE A 323 -17.16 3.34 1.92
CA ILE A 323 -18.62 3.16 2.08
C ILE A 323 -18.95 1.70 2.39
N TRP A 324 -18.37 0.77 1.64
CA TRP A 324 -18.54 -0.66 1.86
C TRP A 324 -18.10 -1.08 3.27
N SER A 325 -16.96 -0.61 3.73
CA SER A 325 -16.43 -0.93 5.06
C SER A 325 -17.35 -0.44 6.18
N LEU A 326 -17.89 0.77 6.05
CA LEU A 326 -18.83 1.33 7.01
C LEU A 326 -20.16 0.54 7.01
N PHE A 327 -20.71 0.24 5.84
CA PHE A 327 -21.93 -0.53 5.71
C PHE A 327 -21.75 -1.98 6.19
N PHE A 328 -20.62 -2.59 5.93
CA PHE A 328 -20.28 -3.92 6.42
C PHE A 328 -20.33 -3.96 7.96
N CYS A 329 -19.65 -3.03 8.62
CA CYS A 329 -19.65 -2.98 10.08
C CYS A 329 -21.06 -2.73 10.66
N ILE A 330 -21.83 -1.80 10.10
CA ILE A 330 -23.19 -1.52 10.53
C ILE A 330 -24.08 -2.76 10.34
N SER A 331 -24.01 -3.36 9.15
CA SER A 331 -24.81 -4.55 8.83
C SER A 331 -24.44 -5.76 9.70
N PHE A 332 -23.16 -5.90 10.06
CA PHE A 332 -22.70 -6.93 10.99
C PHE A 332 -23.33 -6.75 12.40
N PHE A 333 -23.37 -5.53 12.93
CA PHE A 333 -24.03 -5.26 14.21
C PHE A 333 -25.54 -5.54 14.13
N VAL A 334 -26.22 -5.11 13.07
CA VAL A 334 -27.61 -5.39 12.83
C VAL A 334 -27.88 -6.90 12.76
N PHE A 335 -27.01 -7.63 12.05
CA PHE A 335 -27.08 -9.09 11.97
C PHE A 335 -27.00 -9.76 13.34
N ILE A 336 -26.06 -9.36 14.21
CA ILE A 336 -25.94 -9.91 15.57
C ILE A 336 -27.20 -9.64 16.40
N ILE A 337 -27.73 -8.42 16.32
CA ILE A 337 -28.98 -8.05 17.04
C ILE A 337 -30.16 -8.91 16.55
N LEU A 338 -30.32 -9.06 15.23
CA LEU A 338 -31.38 -9.88 14.65
C LEU A 338 -31.28 -11.35 15.06
N MET A 339 -30.03 -11.90 15.03
CA MET A 339 -29.81 -13.28 15.51
C MET A 339 -30.20 -13.45 16.97
N GLY A 340 -29.85 -12.46 17.83
CA GLY A 340 -30.29 -12.47 19.24
C GLY A 340 -31.82 -12.43 19.42
N ILE A 341 -32.52 -11.61 18.64
CA ILE A 341 -33.98 -11.52 18.64
C ILE A 341 -34.60 -12.84 18.18
N TYR A 342 -34.16 -13.42 17.08
CA TYR A 342 -34.65 -14.69 16.57
C TYR A 342 -34.42 -15.84 17.56
N LEU A 343 -33.26 -15.85 18.22
CA LEU A 343 -32.94 -16.82 19.26
C LEU A 343 -33.89 -16.68 20.47
N TYR A 344 -34.13 -15.44 20.93
CA TYR A 344 -35.05 -15.15 22.03
C TYR A 344 -36.51 -15.56 21.71
N GLN A 345 -36.93 -15.38 20.45
CA GLN A 345 -38.26 -15.76 19.96
C GLN A 345 -38.39 -17.27 19.68
N GLY A 346 -37.29 -18.04 19.76
CA GLY A 346 -37.25 -19.45 19.35
C GLY A 346 -37.49 -19.68 17.84
N ASN A 347 -37.25 -18.65 17.03
CA ASN A 347 -37.49 -18.69 15.58
C ASN A 347 -36.27 -19.26 14.83
N PHE A 348 -36.02 -20.55 14.98
CA PHE A 348 -34.90 -21.25 14.37
C PHE A 348 -34.96 -21.29 12.83
N GLU A 349 -36.17 -21.22 12.26
CA GLU A 349 -36.33 -21.16 10.79
C GLU A 349 -35.70 -19.89 10.21
N GLN A 350 -35.95 -18.74 10.82
CA GLN A 350 -35.34 -17.47 10.37
C GLN A 350 -33.82 -17.44 10.61
N ILE A 351 -33.33 -18.02 11.69
CA ILE A 351 -31.92 -18.18 11.96
C ILE A 351 -31.27 -18.98 10.82
N TYR A 352 -31.80 -20.17 10.53
CA TYR A 352 -31.29 -21.05 9.48
C TYR A 352 -31.33 -20.37 8.11
N ARG A 353 -32.46 -19.75 7.75
CA ARG A 353 -32.60 -19.02 6.49
C ARG A 353 -31.58 -17.90 6.35
N THR A 354 -31.38 -17.07 7.37
CA THR A 354 -30.49 -15.95 7.36
C THR A 354 -29.01 -16.40 7.26
N LEU A 355 -28.64 -17.43 8.03
CA LEU A 355 -27.29 -18.02 7.97
C LEU A 355 -27.00 -18.63 6.60
N THR A 356 -27.96 -19.36 6.02
CA THR A 356 -27.81 -19.98 4.70
C THR A 356 -27.61 -18.94 3.60
N ILE A 357 -28.42 -17.88 3.60
CA ILE A 357 -28.30 -16.79 2.61
C ILE A 357 -26.95 -16.08 2.77
N SER A 358 -26.57 -15.72 4.02
CA SER A 358 -25.29 -15.07 4.29
C SER A 358 -24.08 -15.94 3.85
N PHE A 359 -24.15 -17.24 4.13
CA PHE A 359 -23.11 -18.19 3.71
C PHE A 359 -22.97 -18.28 2.20
N LEU A 360 -24.09 -18.35 1.46
CA LEU A 360 -24.08 -18.38 0.00
C LEU A 360 -23.46 -17.11 -0.59
N PHE A 361 -23.72 -15.93 0.00
CA PHE A 361 -23.10 -14.68 -0.45
C PHE A 361 -21.60 -14.68 -0.21
N VAL A 362 -21.15 -15.05 0.99
CA VAL A 362 -19.71 -15.14 1.29
C VAL A 362 -19.01 -16.12 0.33
N CYS A 363 -19.64 -17.28 0.04
CA CYS A 363 -19.09 -18.23 -0.94
C CYS A 363 -18.95 -17.59 -2.34
N PHE A 364 -19.94 -16.82 -2.81
CA PHE A 364 -19.90 -16.18 -4.10
C PHE A 364 -18.83 -15.08 -4.19
N GLU A 365 -18.71 -14.24 -3.16
CA GLU A 365 -17.64 -13.24 -3.04
C GLU A 365 -16.26 -13.91 -3.00
N MET A 366 -16.11 -15.01 -2.25
CA MET A 366 -14.87 -15.78 -2.20
C MET A 366 -14.48 -16.34 -3.56
N ILE A 367 -15.43 -16.87 -4.36
CA ILE A 367 -15.13 -17.40 -5.69
C ILE A 367 -14.58 -16.30 -6.59
N SER A 368 -15.23 -15.12 -6.63
CA SER A 368 -14.76 -13.99 -7.44
C SER A 368 -13.36 -13.50 -7.00
N GLY A 369 -13.12 -13.41 -5.70
CA GLY A 369 -11.82 -13.04 -5.13
C GLY A 369 -10.73 -14.08 -5.41
N ILE A 370 -11.04 -15.38 -5.36
CA ILE A 370 -10.10 -16.46 -5.68
C ILE A 370 -9.62 -16.36 -7.14
N ILE A 371 -10.51 -16.07 -8.07
CA ILE A 371 -10.15 -15.87 -9.49
C ILE A 371 -9.13 -14.73 -9.63
N GLN A 372 -9.39 -13.60 -8.98
CA GLN A 372 -8.47 -12.47 -8.96
C GLN A 372 -7.12 -12.85 -8.32
N LEU A 373 -7.12 -13.57 -7.20
CA LEU A 373 -5.89 -13.96 -6.48
C LEU A 373 -5.05 -14.97 -7.26
N ILE A 374 -5.67 -15.91 -7.97
CA ILE A 374 -4.95 -16.80 -8.88
C ILE A 374 -4.23 -15.98 -9.97
N ALA A 375 -4.93 -15.05 -10.61
CA ALA A 375 -4.32 -14.19 -11.61
C ALA A 375 -3.15 -13.39 -11.04
N SER A 376 -3.28 -12.87 -9.81
CA SER A 376 -2.22 -12.11 -9.16
C SER A 376 -0.98 -12.94 -8.86
N LEU A 377 -1.15 -14.16 -8.35
CA LEU A 377 -0.05 -15.07 -8.04
C LEU A 377 0.64 -15.61 -9.31
N VAL A 378 -0.09 -15.68 -10.45
CA VAL A 378 0.49 -16.03 -11.75
C VAL A 378 1.32 -14.89 -12.33
N VAL A 379 0.81 -13.66 -12.23
CA VAL A 379 1.49 -12.48 -12.81
C VAL A 379 2.66 -12.03 -11.92
N ASP A 380 2.53 -12.13 -10.61
CA ASP A 380 3.62 -11.88 -9.69
C ASP A 380 4.55 -13.10 -9.63
N ASP A 381 5.85 -12.85 -9.81
CA ASP A 381 6.90 -13.87 -9.75
C ASP A 381 6.69 -15.10 -10.67
N GLN A 382 6.06 -14.87 -11.82
CA GLN A 382 5.83 -15.90 -12.87
C GLN A 382 5.16 -17.19 -12.33
N GLY A 383 4.28 -17.06 -11.36
CA GLY A 383 3.53 -18.18 -10.78
C GLY A 383 4.25 -19.00 -9.72
N ARG A 384 5.52 -18.69 -9.39
CA ARG A 384 6.26 -19.41 -8.32
C ARG A 384 5.58 -19.33 -6.95
N LYS A 385 4.73 -18.29 -6.74
CA LYS A 385 3.95 -18.07 -5.52
C LYS A 385 2.60 -18.80 -5.48
N LEU A 386 2.18 -19.51 -6.53
CA LEU A 386 0.91 -20.27 -6.57
C LEU A 386 0.73 -21.25 -5.41
N LYS A 387 1.83 -21.82 -4.88
CA LYS A 387 1.80 -22.68 -3.70
C LYS A 387 1.18 -22.01 -2.45
N TYR A 388 1.15 -20.69 -2.40
CA TYR A 388 0.53 -19.95 -1.29
C TYR A 388 -0.98 -19.76 -1.47
N MET A 389 -1.58 -20.17 -2.60
CA MET A 389 -3.01 -20.08 -2.86
C MET A 389 -3.86 -20.78 -1.80
N LEU A 390 -3.31 -21.83 -1.15
CA LEU A 390 -3.96 -22.50 -0.04
C LEU A 390 -4.28 -21.57 1.14
N PHE A 391 -3.55 -20.46 1.28
CA PHE A 391 -3.73 -19.46 2.33
C PHE A 391 -4.64 -18.29 1.91
N ALA A 392 -5.14 -18.28 0.67
CA ALA A 392 -6.05 -17.24 0.17
C ALA A 392 -7.36 -17.12 0.95
N PRO A 393 -8.03 -18.22 1.37
CA PRO A 393 -9.24 -18.11 2.20
C PRO A 393 -8.99 -17.38 3.53
N LEU A 394 -7.85 -17.64 4.18
CA LEU A 394 -7.48 -16.93 5.40
C LEU A 394 -7.24 -15.45 5.15
N TYR A 395 -6.55 -15.10 4.05
CA TYR A 395 -6.39 -13.72 3.63
C TYR A 395 -7.73 -13.03 3.41
N MET A 396 -8.61 -13.61 2.61
CA MET A 396 -9.89 -12.99 2.26
C MET A 396 -10.76 -12.77 3.49
N LEU A 397 -10.93 -13.77 4.35
CA LEU A 397 -11.79 -13.66 5.53
C LEU A 397 -11.19 -12.73 6.59
N LEU A 398 -9.92 -12.91 6.94
CA LEU A 398 -9.29 -12.18 8.04
C LEU A 398 -9.02 -10.71 7.65
N PHE A 399 -8.40 -10.47 6.48
CA PHE A 399 -7.93 -9.14 6.15
C PHE A 399 -9.06 -8.22 5.68
N TRP A 400 -10.10 -8.74 5.04
CA TRP A 400 -11.28 -7.95 4.70
C TRP A 400 -11.99 -7.47 5.97
N MET A 401 -12.16 -8.34 6.97
CA MET A 401 -12.69 -7.95 8.28
C MET A 401 -11.79 -6.91 8.97
N VAL A 402 -10.49 -7.14 9.00
CA VAL A 402 -9.53 -6.19 9.60
C VAL A 402 -9.59 -4.85 8.89
N ASN A 403 -9.66 -4.84 7.56
CA ASN A 403 -9.77 -3.60 6.78
C ASN A 403 -11.06 -2.83 7.10
N ALA A 404 -12.21 -3.50 7.11
CA ALA A 404 -13.49 -2.86 7.45
C ALA A 404 -13.50 -2.29 8.88
N ILE A 405 -13.02 -3.04 9.86
CA ILE A 405 -12.94 -2.61 11.27
C ILE A 405 -11.95 -1.44 11.41
N THR A 406 -10.81 -1.46 10.72
CA THR A 406 -9.81 -0.38 10.81
C THR A 406 -10.31 0.90 10.17
N ILE A 407 -10.99 0.85 9.03
CA ILE A 407 -11.64 2.02 8.43
C ILE A 407 -12.70 2.58 9.37
N MET A 408 -13.61 1.75 9.90
CA MET A 408 -14.66 2.18 10.84
C MET A 408 -14.06 2.87 12.08
N THR A 409 -13.04 2.29 12.68
CA THR A 409 -12.43 2.80 13.92
C THR A 409 -11.53 4.02 13.70
N THR A 410 -11.05 4.27 12.50
CA THR A 410 -10.18 5.41 12.17
C THR A 410 -10.87 6.53 11.42
N PHE A 411 -12.12 6.36 11.00
CA PHE A 411 -12.85 7.36 10.21
C PHE A 411 -12.98 8.69 10.96
N ILE A 412 -13.50 8.67 12.19
CA ILE A 412 -13.61 9.88 13.04
C ILE A 412 -12.22 10.45 13.40
N PRO A 413 -11.22 9.65 13.85
CA PRO A 413 -9.85 10.14 14.00
C PRO A 413 -9.26 10.81 12.76
N ALA A 414 -9.51 10.30 11.55
CA ALA A 414 -9.04 10.92 10.32
C ALA A 414 -9.69 12.30 10.09
N ILE A 415 -11.01 12.41 10.31
CA ILE A 415 -11.71 13.71 10.23
C ILE A 415 -11.12 14.71 11.21
N LYS A 416 -10.89 14.29 12.47
CA LYS A 416 -10.28 15.17 13.49
C LYS A 416 -8.91 15.67 13.05
N THR A 417 -8.05 14.79 12.53
CA THR A 417 -6.73 15.18 12.02
C THR A 417 -6.84 16.25 10.91
N ILE A 418 -7.77 16.06 9.94
CA ILE A 418 -7.97 17.03 8.84
C ILE A 418 -8.50 18.37 9.33
N LEU A 419 -9.29 18.37 10.39
CA LEU A 419 -9.85 19.60 11.00
C LEU A 419 -8.88 20.26 12.02
N GLY A 420 -7.72 19.66 12.30
CA GLY A 420 -6.70 20.20 13.21
C GLY A 420 -6.98 19.95 14.69
N TYR A 421 -7.75 18.87 15.03
CA TYR A 421 -8.06 18.46 16.40
C TYR A 421 -7.27 17.23 16.84
#